data_b889e35f75b79fa9eb427a00b489650f
#
_entry.id   b889e35f75b79fa9eb427a00b489650f
#
_cell.length_a   1.000
_cell.length_b   1.000
_cell.length_c   1.000
_cell.angle_alpha   90.00
_cell.angle_beta   90.00
_cell.angle_gamma   90.00
#
_symmetry.space_group_name_H-M   'P 1'
#
loop_
_entity.id
_entity.type
_entity.pdbx_description
1 polymer ?
#
loop_
_entity_poly.entity_id
_entity_poly.type
_entity_poly.pdbx_seq_one_letter_code
_entity_poly.pdbx_strand_id
1 'polypeptide(L)'
;MMKFRVLIPVLAIVLILQGCATQQLTNQGQSAYEEGNYKTALQNFEEVIEKSEEAGNSADAEVYFKAGRAAWELGRTKKAIRYLEKAEYLEYPSPRLYTTLARAARSIDNLSKELDALENYRKKFPKGKRIDSMSLRLFETYVKSENYKKATQLWPGIKDQAQSDVNLLTGYLKVNNKLENDKIASQTAQKILEQDPDNLEALEWMGKKYFWKAENVYVKEMTDYKNNRTTSQYNRLLNKLDEVYPTFEKARDYFLKLYKLDPRPEYAEFLGNIYKRLQEEQKAEYYYQKAR
;
A
#
# COMPACT_ATOMS: atom_id res chain seq x y z
N MET A 1 60.52 4.61 -39.97
CA MET A 1 59.08 4.48 -40.11
C MET A 1 58.66 3.01 -40.13
N MET A 2 58.75 2.27 -39.02
CA MET A 2 58.34 0.86 -39.02
C MET A 2 58.16 0.33 -37.59
N LYS A 3 57.23 0.90 -36.84
CA LYS A 3 56.86 0.35 -35.50
C LYS A 3 55.35 0.44 -35.19
N PHE A 4 54.48 0.81 -36.13
CA PHE A 4 53.04 1.00 -35.87
C PHE A 4 52.11 -0.13 -36.34
N ARG A 5 52.64 -1.17 -37.00
CA ARG A 5 51.81 -2.24 -37.62
C ARG A 5 51.57 -3.49 -36.75
N VAL A 6 52.26 -3.64 -35.60
CA VAL A 6 52.16 -4.84 -34.76
C VAL A 6 51.21 -4.66 -33.56
N LEU A 7 50.90 -3.42 -33.16
CA LEU A 7 50.06 -3.15 -31.99
C LEU A 7 48.56 -3.42 -32.21
N ILE A 8 48.04 -3.23 -33.44
CA ILE A 8 46.63 -3.41 -33.76
C ILE A 8 46.16 -4.88 -33.64
N PRO A 9 46.89 -5.90 -34.17
CA PRO A 9 46.48 -7.30 -34.06
C PRO A 9 46.55 -7.83 -32.62
N VAL A 10 47.48 -7.36 -31.78
CA VAL A 10 47.59 -7.79 -30.39
C VAL A 10 46.41 -7.26 -29.54
N LEU A 11 46.00 -6.02 -29.76
CA LEU A 11 44.85 -5.44 -29.06
C LEU A 11 43.54 -6.14 -29.44
N ALA A 12 43.35 -6.51 -30.71
CA ALA A 12 42.20 -7.27 -31.20
C ALA A 12 42.13 -8.68 -30.63
N ILE A 13 43.27 -9.37 -30.48
CA ILE A 13 43.34 -10.72 -29.90
C ILE A 13 43.01 -10.69 -28.40
N VAL A 14 43.44 -9.68 -27.65
CA VAL A 14 43.14 -9.54 -26.21
C VAL A 14 41.64 -9.30 -26.01
N LEU A 15 40.96 -8.48 -26.83
CA LEU A 15 39.53 -8.24 -26.78
C LEU A 15 38.69 -9.49 -27.09
N ILE A 16 39.12 -10.33 -28.03
CA ILE A 16 38.46 -11.60 -28.38
C ILE A 16 38.59 -12.61 -27.23
N LEU A 17 39.70 -12.70 -26.58
CA LEU A 17 39.94 -13.64 -25.45
C LEU A 17 39.12 -13.23 -24.22
N GLN A 18 38.96 -11.96 -23.94
CA GLN A 18 38.11 -11.45 -22.85
C GLN A 18 36.63 -11.75 -23.09
N GLY A 19 36.13 -11.59 -24.32
CA GLY A 19 34.75 -11.92 -24.69
C GLY A 19 34.40 -13.40 -24.48
N CYS A 20 35.30 -14.32 -24.84
CA CYS A 20 35.10 -15.75 -24.63
C CYS A 20 35.09 -16.13 -23.13
N ALA A 21 35.97 -15.53 -22.32
CA ALA A 21 36.03 -15.80 -20.88
C ALA A 21 34.76 -15.32 -20.14
N THR A 22 34.25 -14.13 -20.45
CA THR A 22 32.99 -13.60 -19.85
C THR A 22 31.77 -14.42 -20.27
N GLN A 23 31.71 -14.87 -21.54
CA GLN A 23 30.63 -15.75 -22.00
C GLN A 23 30.65 -17.11 -21.28
N GLN A 24 31.81 -17.70 -21.07
CA GLN A 24 31.94 -18.96 -20.32
C GLN A 24 31.46 -18.80 -18.87
N LEU A 25 31.88 -17.74 -18.17
CA LEU A 25 31.45 -17.44 -16.82
C LEU A 25 29.90 -17.21 -16.76
N THR A 26 29.36 -16.52 -17.74
CA THR A 26 27.90 -16.32 -17.84
C THR A 26 27.16 -17.64 -17.96
N ASN A 27 27.64 -18.57 -18.82
CA ASN A 27 27.03 -19.89 -18.98
C ASN A 27 27.16 -20.74 -17.70
N GLN A 28 28.32 -20.73 -17.06
CA GLN A 28 28.53 -21.42 -15.76
C GLN A 28 27.63 -20.85 -14.67
N GLY A 29 27.51 -19.53 -14.62
CA GLY A 29 26.57 -18.85 -13.70
C GLY A 29 25.11 -19.25 -13.94
N GLN A 30 24.71 -19.37 -15.21
CA GLN A 30 23.37 -19.82 -15.58
C GLN A 30 23.10 -21.27 -15.16
N SER A 31 24.02 -22.18 -15.48
CA SER A 31 23.93 -23.60 -15.08
C SER A 31 23.83 -23.74 -13.56
N ALA A 32 24.71 -23.07 -12.82
CA ALA A 32 24.68 -23.07 -11.36
C ALA A 32 23.34 -22.51 -10.81
N TYR A 33 22.76 -21.48 -11.46
CA TYR A 33 21.48 -20.94 -11.08
C TYR A 33 20.33 -21.97 -11.29
N GLU A 34 20.32 -22.66 -12.41
CA GLU A 34 19.35 -23.70 -12.74
C GLU A 34 19.42 -24.90 -11.81
N GLU A 35 20.63 -25.25 -11.35
CA GLU A 35 20.89 -26.28 -10.34
C GLU A 35 20.56 -25.84 -8.90
N GLY A 36 20.16 -24.57 -8.69
CA GLY A 36 19.87 -24.01 -7.37
C GLY A 36 21.12 -23.61 -6.59
N ASN A 37 22.29 -23.67 -7.19
CA ASN A 37 23.57 -23.24 -6.57
C ASN A 37 23.72 -21.72 -6.74
N TYR A 38 22.87 -20.97 -6.05
CA TYR A 38 22.82 -19.49 -6.18
C TYR A 38 24.09 -18.78 -5.73
N LYS A 39 24.87 -19.40 -4.83
CA LYS A 39 26.14 -18.84 -4.39
C LYS A 39 27.17 -18.83 -5.54
N THR A 40 27.35 -19.96 -6.20
CA THR A 40 28.25 -20.06 -7.36
C THR A 40 27.71 -19.24 -8.54
N ALA A 41 26.41 -19.26 -8.78
CA ALA A 41 25.77 -18.43 -9.80
C ALA A 41 26.11 -16.95 -9.60
N LEU A 42 25.90 -16.44 -8.38
CA LEU A 42 26.18 -15.04 -8.07
C LEU A 42 27.66 -14.70 -8.22
N GLN A 43 28.56 -15.56 -7.78
CA GLN A 43 29.99 -15.34 -7.92
C GLN A 43 30.40 -15.21 -9.39
N ASN A 44 29.93 -16.12 -10.26
CA ASN A 44 30.23 -16.06 -11.68
C ASN A 44 29.69 -14.80 -12.35
N PHE A 45 28.43 -14.40 -12.03
CA PHE A 45 27.87 -13.16 -12.58
C PHE A 45 28.59 -11.91 -12.06
N GLU A 46 29.01 -11.89 -10.78
CA GLU A 46 29.81 -10.79 -10.22
C GLU A 46 31.16 -10.66 -10.89
N GLU A 47 31.83 -11.80 -11.20
CA GLU A 47 33.10 -11.79 -11.94
C GLU A 47 32.95 -11.25 -13.38
N VAL A 48 31.82 -11.58 -14.06
CA VAL A 48 31.49 -10.99 -15.37
C VAL A 48 31.29 -9.48 -15.27
N ILE A 49 30.58 -9.02 -14.23
CA ILE A 49 30.35 -7.57 -14.00
C ILE A 49 31.68 -6.87 -13.76
N GLU A 50 32.53 -7.39 -12.87
CA GLU A 50 33.83 -6.81 -12.53
C GLU A 50 34.74 -6.70 -13.76
N LYS A 51 34.91 -7.79 -14.54
CA LYS A 51 35.70 -7.77 -15.77
C LYS A 51 35.18 -6.78 -16.81
N SER A 52 33.85 -6.60 -16.89
CA SER A 52 33.27 -5.62 -17.81
C SER A 52 33.55 -4.18 -17.35
N GLU A 53 33.44 -3.91 -16.05
CA GLU A 53 33.74 -2.59 -15.46
C GLU A 53 35.23 -2.23 -15.54
N GLU A 54 36.14 -3.20 -15.32
CA GLU A 54 37.56 -3.03 -15.52
C GLU A 54 37.93 -2.70 -16.99
N ALA A 55 37.17 -3.21 -17.93
CA ALA A 55 37.29 -2.88 -19.34
C ALA A 55 36.66 -1.54 -19.73
N GLY A 56 36.12 -0.79 -18.76
CA GLY A 56 35.44 0.50 -18.99
C GLY A 56 34.05 0.39 -19.57
N ASN A 57 33.42 -0.80 -19.50
CA ASN A 57 32.07 -1.07 -20.03
C ASN A 57 31.13 -1.51 -18.92
N SER A 58 29.81 -1.49 -19.18
CA SER A 58 28.85 -2.22 -18.36
C SER A 58 28.71 -3.65 -18.87
N ALA A 59 28.50 -4.59 -17.97
CA ALA A 59 28.04 -5.92 -18.37
C ALA A 59 26.66 -5.86 -19.00
N ASP A 60 26.22 -6.90 -19.69
CA ASP A 60 24.90 -6.98 -20.29
C ASP A 60 23.79 -6.89 -19.22
N ALA A 61 22.67 -6.26 -19.60
CA ALA A 61 21.52 -6.11 -18.72
C ALA A 61 21.00 -7.44 -18.15
N GLU A 62 21.12 -8.51 -18.93
CA GLU A 62 20.75 -9.86 -18.52
C GLU A 62 21.63 -10.40 -17.39
N VAL A 63 22.95 -10.11 -17.41
CA VAL A 63 23.91 -10.52 -16.37
C VAL A 63 23.53 -9.85 -15.04
N TYR A 64 23.27 -8.55 -15.05
CA TYR A 64 22.78 -7.85 -13.85
C TYR A 64 21.46 -8.42 -13.34
N PHE A 65 20.51 -8.72 -14.22
CA PHE A 65 19.25 -9.35 -13.84
C PHE A 65 19.46 -10.72 -13.17
N LYS A 66 20.30 -11.57 -13.75
CA LYS A 66 20.62 -12.90 -13.21
C LYS A 66 21.37 -12.80 -11.87
N ALA A 67 22.34 -11.89 -11.76
CA ALA A 67 23.03 -11.60 -10.50
C ALA A 67 22.06 -11.12 -9.42
N GLY A 68 21.15 -10.22 -9.77
CA GLY A 68 20.11 -9.71 -8.87
C GLY A 68 19.17 -10.81 -8.37
N ARG A 69 18.77 -11.72 -9.25
CA ARG A 69 17.94 -12.88 -8.88
C ARG A 69 18.71 -13.86 -7.98
N ALA A 70 19.95 -14.21 -8.32
CA ALA A 70 20.77 -15.08 -7.47
C ALA A 70 21.00 -14.46 -6.07
N ALA A 71 21.25 -13.16 -6.01
CA ALA A 71 21.37 -12.44 -4.74
C ALA A 71 20.07 -12.47 -3.92
N TRP A 72 18.89 -12.38 -4.59
CA TRP A 72 17.59 -12.50 -3.94
C TRP A 72 17.37 -13.89 -3.32
N GLU A 73 17.64 -14.95 -4.06
CA GLU A 73 17.50 -16.34 -3.56
C GLU A 73 18.43 -16.62 -2.36
N LEU A 74 19.57 -15.91 -2.27
CA LEU A 74 20.49 -15.95 -1.12
C LEU A 74 20.10 -15.03 0.05
N GLY A 75 18.97 -14.34 -0.01
CA GLY A 75 18.56 -13.35 1.01
C GLY A 75 19.43 -12.08 1.05
N ARG A 76 20.29 -11.87 0.04
CA ARG A 76 21.15 -10.67 -0.06
C ARG A 76 20.36 -9.50 -0.66
N THR A 77 19.31 -9.07 0.01
CA THR A 77 18.28 -8.16 -0.52
C THR A 77 18.83 -6.84 -1.07
N LYS A 78 19.72 -6.16 -0.33
CA LYS A 78 20.31 -4.89 -0.80
C LYS A 78 21.12 -5.07 -2.09
N LYS A 79 21.86 -6.19 -2.20
CA LYS A 79 22.63 -6.54 -3.40
C LYS A 79 21.71 -6.88 -4.56
N ALA A 80 20.63 -7.62 -4.31
CA ALA A 80 19.61 -7.94 -5.29
C ALA A 80 18.96 -6.67 -5.87
N ILE A 81 18.56 -5.72 -5.03
CA ILE A 81 17.99 -4.45 -5.48
C ILE A 81 18.98 -3.71 -6.37
N ARG A 82 20.23 -3.56 -5.95
CA ARG A 82 21.25 -2.83 -6.73
C ARG A 82 21.43 -3.41 -8.14
N TYR A 83 21.51 -4.73 -8.25
CA TYR A 83 21.68 -5.37 -9.56
C TYR A 83 20.42 -5.32 -10.41
N LEU A 84 19.24 -5.50 -9.82
CA LEU A 84 17.97 -5.38 -10.54
C LEU A 84 17.71 -3.95 -11.03
N GLU A 85 18.03 -2.93 -10.24
CA GLU A 85 17.97 -1.52 -10.66
C GLU A 85 18.95 -1.22 -11.83
N LYS A 86 20.14 -1.82 -11.81
CA LYS A 86 21.09 -1.68 -12.93
C LYS A 86 20.56 -2.36 -14.19
N ALA A 87 19.96 -3.56 -14.06
CA ALA A 87 19.29 -4.23 -15.18
C ALA A 87 18.10 -3.42 -15.73
N GLU A 88 17.31 -2.78 -14.85
CA GLU A 88 16.24 -1.89 -15.25
C GLU A 88 16.76 -0.65 -15.99
N TYR A 89 17.81 -0.02 -15.47
CA TYR A 89 18.46 1.12 -16.11
C TYR A 89 18.98 0.78 -17.52
N LEU A 90 19.44 -0.46 -17.71
CA LEU A 90 19.87 -0.99 -19.01
C LEU A 90 18.69 -1.57 -19.83
N GLU A 91 17.46 -1.26 -19.42
CA GLU A 91 16.20 -1.60 -20.11
C GLU A 91 15.95 -3.10 -20.32
N TYR A 92 16.41 -3.98 -19.40
CA TYR A 92 16.15 -5.42 -19.51
C TYR A 92 14.63 -5.75 -19.54
N PRO A 93 14.13 -6.39 -20.63
CA PRO A 93 12.68 -6.52 -20.85
C PRO A 93 12.08 -7.74 -20.13
N SER A 94 12.05 -7.76 -18.82
CA SER A 94 11.57 -8.93 -18.05
C SER A 94 10.51 -8.56 -17.01
N PRO A 95 9.30 -9.16 -17.07
CA PRO A 95 8.31 -9.04 -15.99
C PRO A 95 8.87 -9.53 -14.64
N ARG A 96 9.77 -10.53 -14.66
CA ARG A 96 10.39 -11.07 -13.43
C ARG A 96 11.32 -10.07 -12.75
N LEU A 97 11.94 -9.16 -13.49
CA LEU A 97 12.74 -8.07 -12.93
C LEU A 97 11.90 -7.27 -11.94
N TYR A 98 10.79 -6.72 -12.38
CA TYR A 98 9.92 -5.86 -11.59
C TYR A 98 9.24 -6.61 -10.44
N THR A 99 8.81 -7.86 -10.66
CA THR A 99 8.22 -8.65 -9.57
C THR A 99 9.24 -9.00 -8.48
N THR A 100 10.50 -9.24 -8.85
CA THR A 100 11.57 -9.51 -7.88
C THR A 100 11.97 -8.23 -7.17
N LEU A 101 12.11 -7.12 -7.90
CA LEU A 101 12.46 -5.82 -7.34
C LEU A 101 11.39 -5.34 -6.34
N ALA A 102 10.10 -5.44 -6.68
CA ALA A 102 9.01 -5.09 -5.76
C ALA A 102 9.05 -5.94 -4.48
N ARG A 103 9.25 -7.25 -4.60
CA ARG A 103 9.37 -8.15 -3.44
C ARG A 103 10.60 -7.84 -2.58
N ALA A 104 11.72 -7.55 -3.20
CA ALA A 104 12.97 -7.20 -2.52
C ALA A 104 12.82 -5.85 -1.77
N ALA A 105 12.26 -4.84 -2.43
CA ALA A 105 11.99 -3.54 -1.82
C ALA A 105 11.03 -3.67 -0.63
N ARG A 106 9.95 -4.45 -0.78
CA ARG A 106 8.99 -4.75 0.29
C ARG A 106 9.66 -5.41 1.50
N SER A 107 10.57 -6.36 1.30
CA SER A 107 11.22 -7.10 2.39
C SER A 107 12.12 -6.23 3.29
N ILE A 108 12.49 -5.05 2.83
CA ILE A 108 13.24 -4.03 3.60
C ILE A 108 12.41 -2.77 3.88
N ASP A 109 11.08 -2.87 3.70
CA ASP A 109 10.11 -1.79 3.92
C ASP A 109 10.41 -0.50 3.12
N ASN A 110 11.00 -0.63 1.93
CA ASN A 110 11.27 0.49 1.04
C ASN A 110 10.08 0.74 0.11
N LEU A 111 9.11 1.52 0.60
CA LEU A 111 7.87 1.83 -0.12
C LEU A 111 8.11 2.53 -1.47
N SER A 112 9.08 3.43 -1.56
CA SER A 112 9.38 4.14 -2.82
C SER A 112 9.81 3.18 -3.91
N LYS A 113 10.80 2.33 -3.62
CA LYS A 113 11.27 1.33 -4.60
C LYS A 113 10.21 0.29 -4.93
N GLU A 114 9.37 -0.09 -3.95
CA GLU A 114 8.25 -1.00 -4.21
C GLU A 114 7.24 -0.35 -5.17
N LEU A 115 6.88 0.92 -4.95
CA LEU A 115 5.99 1.67 -5.84
C LEU A 115 6.53 1.75 -7.26
N ASP A 116 7.79 2.18 -7.41
CA ASP A 116 8.43 2.33 -8.71
C ASP A 116 8.40 1.01 -9.50
N ALA A 117 8.74 -0.10 -8.84
CA ALA A 117 8.74 -1.42 -9.46
C ALA A 117 7.33 -1.88 -9.88
N LEU A 118 6.31 -1.63 -9.04
CA LEU A 118 4.92 -1.99 -9.31
C LEU A 118 4.32 -1.13 -10.44
N GLU A 119 4.56 0.18 -10.43
CA GLU A 119 4.13 1.10 -11.49
C GLU A 119 4.77 0.74 -12.84
N ASN A 120 6.10 0.49 -12.85
CA ASN A 120 6.82 0.10 -14.05
C ASN A 120 6.38 -1.26 -14.59
N TYR A 121 6.07 -2.22 -13.72
CA TYR A 121 5.45 -3.47 -14.16
C TYR A 121 4.16 -3.22 -14.92
N ARG A 122 3.23 -2.45 -14.34
CA ARG A 122 1.93 -2.16 -14.99
C ARG A 122 2.09 -1.42 -16.31
N LYS A 123 3.01 -0.46 -16.35
CA LYS A 123 3.27 0.34 -17.56
C LYS A 123 3.86 -0.50 -18.70
N LYS A 124 4.87 -1.35 -18.38
CA LYS A 124 5.60 -2.12 -19.40
C LYS A 124 4.93 -3.44 -19.75
N PHE A 125 4.13 -4.02 -18.82
CA PHE A 125 3.50 -5.33 -19.00
C PHE A 125 1.98 -5.29 -18.69
N PRO A 126 1.18 -4.47 -19.39
CA PRO A 126 -0.25 -4.29 -19.08
C PRO A 126 -1.10 -5.56 -19.31
N LYS A 127 -0.57 -6.55 -20.04
CA LYS A 127 -1.18 -7.88 -20.26
C LYS A 127 -0.33 -8.99 -19.64
N GLY A 128 0.55 -8.66 -18.69
CA GLY A 128 1.42 -9.63 -18.03
C GLY A 128 0.62 -10.60 -17.15
N LYS A 129 1.04 -11.86 -17.08
CA LYS A 129 0.35 -12.91 -16.28
C LYS A 129 0.12 -12.55 -14.81
N ARG A 130 0.84 -11.58 -14.26
CA ARG A 130 0.72 -11.14 -12.86
C ARG A 130 0.13 -9.75 -12.71
N ILE A 131 -0.50 -9.21 -13.76
CA ILE A 131 -1.01 -7.84 -13.75
C ILE A 131 -2.02 -7.61 -12.62
N ASP A 132 -2.90 -8.59 -12.37
CA ASP A 132 -3.90 -8.50 -11.32
C ASP A 132 -3.24 -8.47 -9.92
N SER A 133 -2.41 -9.45 -9.61
CA SER A 133 -1.73 -9.51 -8.31
C SER A 133 -0.80 -8.31 -8.06
N MET A 134 -0.14 -7.81 -9.10
CA MET A 134 0.70 -6.60 -9.00
C MET A 134 -0.14 -5.34 -8.82
N SER A 135 -1.34 -5.30 -9.44
CA SER A 135 -2.27 -4.16 -9.28
C SER A 135 -2.92 -4.13 -7.91
N LEU A 136 -3.33 -5.28 -7.36
CA LEU A 136 -3.81 -5.38 -5.98
C LEU A 136 -2.73 -4.91 -5.01
N ARG A 137 -1.50 -5.39 -5.17
CA ARG A 137 -0.38 -4.96 -4.33
C ARG A 137 -0.05 -3.49 -4.48
N LEU A 138 -0.14 -2.94 -5.70
CA LEU A 138 0.07 -1.51 -5.95
C LEU A 138 -0.97 -0.67 -5.21
N PHE A 139 -2.23 -1.11 -5.19
CA PHE A 139 -3.27 -0.44 -4.41
C PHE A 139 -2.93 -0.40 -2.91
N GLU A 140 -2.56 -1.54 -2.31
CA GLU A 140 -2.14 -1.59 -0.90
C GLU A 140 -0.95 -0.64 -0.63
N THR A 141 0.02 -0.63 -1.55
CA THR A 141 1.20 0.22 -1.42
C THR A 141 0.87 1.71 -1.56
N TYR A 142 -0.08 2.08 -2.46
CA TYR A 142 -0.63 3.44 -2.51
C TYR A 142 -1.34 3.85 -1.23
N VAL A 143 -2.12 2.93 -0.62
CA VAL A 143 -2.79 3.20 0.67
C VAL A 143 -1.77 3.42 1.78
N LYS A 144 -0.72 2.57 1.84
CA LYS A 144 0.35 2.65 2.85
C LYS A 144 1.19 3.91 2.69
N SER A 145 1.46 4.33 1.46
CA SER A 145 2.24 5.53 1.13
C SER A 145 1.40 6.81 1.01
N GLU A 146 0.12 6.74 1.39
CA GLU A 146 -0.84 7.86 1.35
C GLU A 146 -1.07 8.48 -0.03
N ASN A 147 -0.76 7.75 -1.09
CA ASN A 147 -1.05 8.14 -2.46
C ASN A 147 -2.53 7.94 -2.83
N TYR A 148 -3.44 8.52 -2.04
CA TYR A 148 -4.88 8.26 -2.10
C TYR A 148 -5.51 8.54 -3.47
N LYS A 149 -5.07 9.59 -4.17
CA LYS A 149 -5.55 9.90 -5.52
C LYS A 149 -5.22 8.78 -6.52
N LYS A 150 -3.98 8.28 -6.50
CA LYS A 150 -3.57 7.15 -7.36
C LYS A 150 -4.30 5.86 -6.97
N ALA A 151 -4.52 5.61 -5.68
CA ALA A 151 -5.30 4.48 -5.20
C ALA A 151 -6.74 4.51 -5.75
N THR A 152 -7.42 5.67 -5.69
CA THR A 152 -8.77 5.83 -6.24
C THR A 152 -8.82 5.60 -7.76
N GLN A 153 -7.82 6.11 -8.50
CA GLN A 153 -7.73 5.91 -9.95
C GLN A 153 -7.50 4.44 -10.34
N LEU A 154 -6.80 3.69 -9.48
CA LEU A 154 -6.53 2.28 -9.70
C LEU A 154 -7.74 1.38 -9.41
N TRP A 155 -8.57 1.77 -8.44
CA TRP A 155 -9.67 0.96 -7.89
C TRP A 155 -10.61 0.36 -8.94
N PRO A 156 -11.11 1.12 -9.96
CA PRO A 156 -12.00 0.55 -10.96
C PRO A 156 -11.44 -0.69 -11.69
N GLY A 157 -10.12 -0.71 -11.90
CA GLY A 157 -9.44 -1.81 -12.59
C GLY A 157 -9.19 -3.05 -11.75
N ILE A 158 -9.36 -2.97 -10.41
CA ILE A 158 -9.14 -4.10 -9.49
C ILE A 158 -10.39 -4.47 -8.69
N LYS A 159 -11.48 -3.71 -8.84
CA LYS A 159 -12.67 -3.80 -8.01
C LYS A 159 -13.25 -5.22 -7.94
N ASP A 160 -13.32 -5.91 -9.07
CA ASP A 160 -13.95 -7.24 -9.13
C ASP A 160 -13.21 -8.28 -8.29
N GLN A 161 -11.88 -8.18 -8.22
CA GLN A 161 -11.05 -9.05 -7.40
C GLN A 161 -10.96 -8.55 -5.94
N ALA A 162 -10.96 -7.23 -5.74
CA ALA A 162 -10.77 -6.60 -4.43
C ALA A 162 -12.04 -6.57 -3.58
N GLN A 163 -13.23 -6.63 -4.18
CA GLN A 163 -14.49 -6.42 -3.46
C GLN A 163 -14.90 -7.55 -2.51
N SER A 164 -14.26 -8.70 -2.55
CA SER A 164 -14.43 -9.82 -1.61
C SER A 164 -13.31 -9.92 -0.57
N ASP A 165 -12.33 -9.02 -0.63
CA ASP A 165 -11.23 -8.96 0.34
C ASP A 165 -11.46 -7.79 1.30
N VAL A 166 -11.74 -8.11 2.56
CA VAL A 166 -12.02 -7.13 3.62
C VAL A 166 -10.85 -6.17 3.82
N ASN A 167 -9.58 -6.62 3.69
CA ASN A 167 -8.42 -5.75 3.87
C ASN A 167 -8.32 -4.70 2.74
N LEU A 168 -8.59 -5.11 1.49
CA LEU A 168 -8.61 -4.19 0.36
C LEU A 168 -9.78 -3.21 0.45
N LEU A 169 -10.97 -3.68 0.89
CA LEU A 169 -12.11 -2.80 1.17
C LEU A 169 -11.80 -1.81 2.30
N THR A 170 -11.14 -2.25 3.38
CA THR A 170 -10.71 -1.37 4.49
C THR A 170 -9.71 -0.32 4.00
N GLY A 171 -8.76 -0.72 3.15
CA GLY A 171 -7.89 0.23 2.45
C GLY A 171 -8.68 1.24 1.60
N TYR A 172 -9.71 0.78 0.88
CA TYR A 172 -10.55 1.65 0.05
C TYR A 172 -11.45 2.58 0.88
N LEU A 173 -11.94 2.11 2.03
CA LEU A 173 -12.61 2.95 3.02
C LEU A 173 -11.69 4.08 3.50
N LYS A 174 -10.46 3.75 3.91
CA LYS A 174 -9.45 4.73 4.33
C LYS A 174 -9.19 5.77 3.25
N VAL A 175 -8.99 5.35 1.99
CA VAL A 175 -8.79 6.23 0.84
C VAL A 175 -9.94 7.21 0.68
N ASN A 176 -11.19 6.72 0.66
CA ASN A 176 -12.35 7.57 0.45
C ASN A 176 -12.65 8.49 1.64
N ASN A 177 -12.37 8.04 2.86
CA ASN A 177 -12.43 8.88 4.04
C ASN A 177 -11.44 10.05 3.97
N LYS A 178 -10.19 9.79 3.56
CA LYS A 178 -9.16 10.82 3.42
C LYS A 178 -9.41 11.80 2.26
N LEU A 179 -10.14 11.36 1.24
CA LEU A 179 -10.56 12.19 0.11
C LEU A 179 -11.94 12.82 0.31
N GLU A 180 -12.53 12.70 1.49
CA GLU A 180 -13.87 13.24 1.86
C GLU A 180 -14.99 12.75 0.92
N ASN A 181 -14.85 11.55 0.37
CA ASN A 181 -15.83 10.90 -0.49
C ASN A 181 -16.87 10.14 0.37
N ASP A 182 -17.61 10.83 1.20
CA ASP A 182 -18.48 10.28 2.24
C ASP A 182 -19.49 9.24 1.74
N LYS A 183 -20.05 9.45 0.54
CA LYS A 183 -21.00 8.50 -0.06
C LYS A 183 -20.32 7.15 -0.32
N ILE A 184 -19.14 7.16 -0.94
CA ILE A 184 -18.38 5.93 -1.27
C ILE A 184 -17.86 5.30 0.02
N ALA A 185 -17.31 6.08 0.94
CA ALA A 185 -16.86 5.61 2.24
C ALA A 185 -17.98 4.90 3.01
N SER A 186 -19.20 5.48 3.01
CA SER A 186 -20.37 4.86 3.65
C SER A 186 -20.75 3.52 3.05
N GLN A 187 -20.82 3.44 1.72
CA GLN A 187 -21.13 2.20 1.01
C GLN A 187 -20.05 1.13 1.25
N THR A 188 -18.79 1.55 1.28
CA THR A 188 -17.65 0.65 1.53
C THR A 188 -17.68 0.12 2.97
N ALA A 189 -17.89 1.00 3.97
CA ALA A 189 -18.00 0.58 5.37
C ALA A 189 -19.16 -0.40 5.59
N GLN A 190 -20.32 -0.15 4.97
CA GLN A 190 -21.45 -1.09 5.04
C GLN A 190 -21.08 -2.43 4.43
N LYS A 191 -20.44 -2.46 3.25
CA LYS A 191 -20.02 -3.70 2.59
C LYS A 191 -18.98 -4.47 3.41
N ILE A 192 -18.08 -3.77 4.11
CA ILE A 192 -17.14 -4.39 5.05
C ILE A 192 -17.91 -5.08 6.18
N LEU A 193 -18.87 -4.38 6.82
CA LEU A 193 -19.63 -4.92 7.94
C LEU A 193 -20.58 -6.07 7.56
N GLU A 194 -20.96 -6.19 6.29
CA GLU A 194 -21.69 -7.34 5.76
C GLU A 194 -20.80 -8.61 5.69
N GLN A 195 -19.49 -8.45 5.48
CA GLN A 195 -18.52 -9.54 5.39
C GLN A 195 -17.81 -9.83 6.72
N ASP A 196 -17.47 -8.77 7.45
CA ASP A 196 -16.82 -8.78 8.76
C ASP A 196 -17.54 -7.81 9.69
N PRO A 197 -18.57 -8.31 10.40
CA PRO A 197 -19.36 -7.46 11.31
C PRO A 197 -18.55 -6.83 12.46
N ASP A 198 -17.36 -7.36 12.77
CA ASP A 198 -16.50 -6.93 13.87
C ASP A 198 -15.33 -6.05 13.41
N ASN A 199 -15.32 -5.65 12.15
CA ASN A 199 -14.27 -4.78 11.60
C ASN A 199 -14.25 -3.41 12.30
N LEU A 200 -13.15 -3.16 13.02
CA LEU A 200 -13.03 -1.98 13.87
C LEU A 200 -13.06 -0.67 13.07
N GLU A 201 -12.37 -0.61 11.93
CA GLU A 201 -12.30 0.60 11.10
C GLU A 201 -13.66 0.97 10.52
N ALA A 202 -14.40 -0.01 10.07
CA ALA A 202 -15.74 0.21 9.51
C ALA A 202 -16.76 0.59 10.59
N LEU A 203 -16.71 -0.06 11.77
CA LEU A 203 -17.55 0.30 12.92
C LEU A 203 -17.25 1.72 13.39
N GLU A 204 -15.97 2.09 13.52
CA GLU A 204 -15.55 3.42 13.95
C GLU A 204 -16.03 4.49 12.95
N TRP A 205 -15.82 4.25 11.65
CA TRP A 205 -16.26 5.17 10.61
C TRP A 205 -17.79 5.39 10.65
N MET A 206 -18.56 4.31 10.78
CA MET A 206 -20.03 4.38 10.85
C MET A 206 -20.49 5.09 12.14
N GLY A 207 -19.89 4.76 13.28
CA GLY A 207 -20.18 5.40 14.56
C GLY A 207 -19.93 6.91 14.51
N LYS A 208 -18.75 7.34 14.04
CA LYS A 208 -18.38 8.74 13.87
C LYS A 208 -19.32 9.45 12.89
N LYS A 209 -19.65 8.84 11.77
CA LYS A 209 -20.59 9.40 10.78
C LYS A 209 -21.96 9.71 11.40
N TYR A 210 -22.58 8.75 12.10
CA TYR A 210 -23.87 8.95 12.72
C TYR A 210 -23.82 9.96 13.88
N PHE A 211 -22.75 9.91 14.68
CA PHE A 211 -22.54 10.86 15.76
C PHE A 211 -22.48 12.30 15.23
N TRP A 212 -21.59 12.58 14.29
CA TRP A 212 -21.43 13.94 13.78
C TRP A 212 -22.64 14.43 13.00
N LYS A 213 -23.34 13.54 12.31
CA LYS A 213 -24.61 13.87 11.66
C LYS A 213 -25.65 14.38 12.66
N ALA A 214 -25.80 13.70 13.80
CA ALA A 214 -26.74 14.08 14.84
C ALA A 214 -26.26 15.31 15.62
N GLU A 215 -24.97 15.35 16.01
CA GLU A 215 -24.36 16.41 16.81
C GLU A 215 -24.42 17.76 16.12
N ASN A 216 -24.15 17.82 14.83
CA ASN A 216 -24.24 19.06 14.06
C ASN A 216 -25.68 19.66 14.09
N VAL A 217 -26.70 18.83 13.97
CA VAL A 217 -28.09 19.29 14.07
C VAL A 217 -28.42 19.72 15.51
N TYR A 218 -28.02 18.90 16.49
CA TYR A 218 -28.25 19.19 17.90
C TYR A 218 -27.64 20.53 18.31
N VAL A 219 -26.37 20.74 18.03
CA VAL A 219 -25.65 21.97 18.39
C VAL A 219 -26.22 23.18 17.70
N LYS A 220 -26.59 23.06 16.43
CA LYS A 220 -27.22 24.14 15.67
C LYS A 220 -28.55 24.57 16.29
N GLU A 221 -29.48 23.65 16.51
CA GLU A 221 -30.81 23.97 17.02
C GLU A 221 -30.77 24.47 18.48
N MET A 222 -29.87 23.93 19.31
CA MET A 222 -29.61 24.42 20.65
C MET A 222 -29.07 25.86 20.66
N THR A 223 -28.18 26.18 19.72
CA THR A 223 -27.63 27.53 19.57
C THR A 223 -28.70 28.52 19.09
N ASP A 224 -29.49 28.14 18.09
CA ASP A 224 -30.59 28.93 17.57
C ASP A 224 -31.61 29.26 18.67
N TYR A 225 -31.97 28.27 19.49
CA TYR A 225 -32.87 28.49 20.65
C TYR A 225 -32.24 29.38 21.72
N LYS A 226 -30.94 29.20 22.06
CA LYS A 226 -30.24 30.07 23.03
C LYS A 226 -30.24 31.52 22.60
N ASN A 227 -30.08 31.79 21.32
CA ASN A 227 -30.04 33.13 20.76
C ASN A 227 -31.42 33.79 20.62
N ASN A 228 -32.48 33.00 20.44
CA ASN A 228 -33.82 33.47 20.28
C ASN A 228 -34.82 32.58 21.03
N ARG A 229 -35.03 32.86 22.33
CA ARG A 229 -35.85 32.05 23.26
C ARG A 229 -37.36 32.36 23.09
N THR A 230 -37.91 32.04 21.92
CA THR A 230 -39.35 32.10 21.67
C THR A 230 -40.00 30.73 21.76
N THR A 231 -41.31 30.68 22.00
CA THR A 231 -42.08 29.43 21.98
C THR A 231 -41.95 28.70 20.64
N SER A 232 -41.92 29.44 19.54
CA SER A 232 -41.73 28.86 18.21
C SER A 232 -40.38 28.16 18.08
N GLN A 233 -39.27 28.79 18.54
CA GLN A 233 -37.94 28.19 18.52
C GLN A 233 -37.83 26.99 19.47
N TYR A 234 -38.49 27.05 20.61
CA TYR A 234 -38.53 25.91 21.54
C TYR A 234 -39.23 24.69 20.90
N ASN A 235 -40.42 24.90 20.30
CA ASN A 235 -41.13 23.82 19.62
C ASN A 235 -40.31 23.24 18.44
N ARG A 236 -39.63 24.10 17.69
CA ARG A 236 -38.70 23.66 16.63
C ARG A 236 -37.57 22.81 17.18
N LEU A 237 -36.95 23.24 18.28
CA LEU A 237 -35.88 22.48 18.94
C LEU A 237 -36.38 21.08 19.33
N LEU A 238 -37.54 20.97 20.03
CA LEU A 238 -38.09 19.68 20.43
C LEU A 238 -38.30 18.75 19.24
N ASN A 239 -38.94 19.24 18.17
CA ASN A 239 -39.16 18.44 16.96
C ASN A 239 -37.82 17.95 16.34
N LYS A 240 -36.78 18.81 16.34
CA LYS A 240 -35.49 18.45 15.80
C LYS A 240 -34.73 17.46 16.69
N LEU A 241 -34.88 17.55 18.01
CA LEU A 241 -34.33 16.56 18.93
C LEU A 241 -34.96 15.17 18.69
N ASP A 242 -36.27 15.10 18.52
CA ASP A 242 -36.96 13.84 18.21
C ASP A 242 -36.46 13.22 16.89
N GLU A 243 -36.17 14.06 15.86
CA GLU A 243 -35.62 13.58 14.59
C GLU A 243 -34.17 13.04 14.71
N VAL A 244 -33.36 13.60 15.62
CA VAL A 244 -31.93 13.21 15.71
C VAL A 244 -31.65 12.12 16.74
N TYR A 245 -32.51 11.90 17.74
CA TYR A 245 -32.29 10.85 18.74
C TYR A 245 -32.08 9.46 18.13
N PRO A 246 -32.87 8.99 17.15
CA PRO A 246 -32.61 7.71 16.50
C PRO A 246 -31.23 7.63 15.78
N THR A 247 -30.70 8.81 15.38
CA THR A 247 -29.36 8.89 14.76
C THR A 247 -28.26 8.76 15.82
N PHE A 248 -28.44 9.35 17.02
CA PHE A 248 -27.55 9.12 18.16
C PHE A 248 -27.60 7.67 18.64
N GLU A 249 -28.77 7.05 18.66
CA GLU A 249 -28.91 5.62 19.01
C GLU A 249 -28.13 4.72 18.05
N LYS A 250 -28.19 4.98 16.74
CA LYS A 250 -27.34 4.27 15.78
C LYS A 250 -25.85 4.46 16.06
N ALA A 251 -25.42 5.70 16.36
CA ALA A 251 -24.05 5.95 16.75
C ALA A 251 -23.65 5.17 18.02
N ARG A 252 -24.53 5.18 19.05
CA ARG A 252 -24.37 4.43 20.28
C ARG A 252 -24.09 2.96 20.02
N ASP A 253 -24.91 2.34 19.18
CA ASP A 253 -24.84 0.90 18.91
C ASP A 253 -23.49 0.50 18.25
N TYR A 254 -22.99 1.34 17.33
CA TYR A 254 -21.64 1.16 16.77
C TYR A 254 -20.55 1.33 17.84
N PHE A 255 -20.62 2.37 18.67
CA PHE A 255 -19.60 2.62 19.69
C PHE A 255 -19.66 1.61 20.85
N LEU A 256 -20.83 1.09 21.21
CA LEU A 256 -20.95 0.00 22.17
C LEU A 256 -20.25 -1.26 21.67
N LYS A 257 -20.45 -1.59 20.40
CA LYS A 257 -19.78 -2.73 19.77
C LYS A 257 -18.26 -2.54 19.71
N LEU A 258 -17.81 -1.36 19.28
CA LEU A 258 -16.39 -0.99 19.31
C LEU A 258 -15.79 -1.11 20.69
N TYR A 259 -16.42 -0.51 21.70
CA TYR A 259 -15.92 -0.53 23.07
C TYR A 259 -15.86 -1.93 23.67
N LYS A 260 -16.79 -2.80 23.24
CA LYS A 260 -16.76 -4.22 23.64
C LYS A 260 -15.59 -4.98 23.01
N LEU A 261 -15.25 -4.71 21.75
CA LEU A 261 -14.18 -5.38 21.01
C LEU A 261 -12.78 -4.83 21.37
N ASP A 262 -12.70 -3.52 21.55
CA ASP A 262 -11.46 -2.78 21.81
C ASP A 262 -11.76 -1.58 22.72
N PRO A 263 -11.65 -1.72 24.04
CA PRO A 263 -12.08 -0.71 25.03
C PRO A 263 -11.09 0.46 25.10
N ARG A 264 -11.18 1.38 24.15
CA ARG A 264 -10.37 2.62 24.12
C ARG A 264 -11.07 3.77 24.84
N PRO A 265 -10.32 4.64 25.52
CA PRO A 265 -10.84 5.87 26.13
C PRO A 265 -11.63 6.74 25.15
N GLU A 266 -11.17 6.86 23.90
CA GLU A 266 -11.84 7.62 22.84
C GLU A 266 -13.29 7.12 22.60
N TYR A 267 -13.50 5.82 22.53
CA TYR A 267 -14.84 5.25 22.32
C TYR A 267 -15.73 5.44 23.54
N ALA A 268 -15.17 5.39 24.73
CA ALA A 268 -15.89 5.73 25.96
C ALA A 268 -16.32 7.21 25.98
N GLU A 269 -15.47 8.13 25.51
CA GLU A 269 -15.81 9.55 25.38
C GLU A 269 -16.99 9.75 24.41
N PHE A 270 -16.99 9.12 23.24
CA PHE A 270 -18.13 9.15 22.32
C PHE A 270 -19.40 8.62 22.98
N LEU A 271 -19.33 7.50 23.70
CA LEU A 271 -20.47 6.93 24.43
C LEU A 271 -20.97 7.89 25.52
N GLY A 272 -20.09 8.50 26.30
CA GLY A 272 -20.44 9.52 27.28
C GLY A 272 -21.19 10.69 26.65
N ASN A 273 -20.66 11.22 25.54
CA ASN A 273 -21.30 12.32 24.80
C ASN A 273 -22.67 11.90 24.25
N ILE A 274 -22.79 10.71 23.64
CA ILE A 274 -24.06 10.21 23.11
C ILE A 274 -25.11 10.05 24.21
N TYR A 275 -24.77 9.38 25.32
CA TYR A 275 -25.71 9.19 26.44
C TYR A 275 -26.15 10.50 27.06
N LYS A 276 -25.25 11.49 27.12
CA LYS A 276 -25.64 12.87 27.54
C LYS A 276 -26.64 13.49 26.60
N ARG A 277 -26.49 13.32 25.28
CA ARG A 277 -27.47 13.81 24.29
C ARG A 277 -28.84 13.10 24.41
N LEU A 278 -28.83 11.82 24.73
CA LEU A 278 -30.02 11.00 24.96
C LEU A 278 -30.61 11.19 26.35
N GLN A 279 -30.08 12.11 27.19
CA GLN A 279 -30.54 12.41 28.56
C GLN A 279 -30.40 11.23 29.53
N GLU A 280 -29.47 10.31 29.26
CA GLU A 280 -29.14 9.16 30.10
C GLU A 280 -27.92 9.46 30.99
N GLU A 281 -28.07 10.40 31.95
CA GLU A 281 -26.97 10.98 32.75
C GLU A 281 -26.11 9.93 33.48
N GLN A 282 -26.72 8.90 34.07
CA GLN A 282 -25.96 7.85 34.79
C GLN A 282 -25.01 7.07 33.86
N LYS A 283 -25.47 6.75 32.65
CA LYS A 283 -24.64 6.08 31.66
C LYS A 283 -23.58 7.01 31.09
N ALA A 284 -23.92 8.27 30.87
CA ALA A 284 -22.97 9.28 30.43
C ALA A 284 -21.78 9.38 31.42
N GLU A 285 -22.08 9.55 32.73
CA GLU A 285 -21.06 9.62 33.76
C GLU A 285 -20.20 8.34 33.84
N TYR A 286 -20.84 7.16 33.77
CA TYR A 286 -20.10 5.89 33.73
C TYR A 286 -19.07 5.86 32.61
N TYR A 287 -19.45 6.25 31.38
CA TYR A 287 -18.52 6.22 30.25
C TYR A 287 -17.47 7.34 30.30
N TYR A 288 -17.80 8.51 30.83
CA TYR A 288 -16.81 9.57 31.07
C TYR A 288 -15.72 9.15 32.09
N GLN A 289 -16.08 8.35 33.09
CA GLN A 289 -15.10 7.77 34.01
C GLN A 289 -14.18 6.75 33.32
N LYS A 290 -14.70 6.02 32.31
CA LYS A 290 -13.90 5.08 31.50
C LYS A 290 -13.03 5.77 30.44
N ALA A 291 -13.30 7.01 30.11
CA ALA A 291 -12.53 7.82 29.19
C ALA A 291 -11.32 8.53 29.84
N ARG A 292 -11.25 8.55 31.17
CA ARG A 292 -10.15 9.14 31.97
C ARG A 292 -9.02 8.13 32.16
#